data_277ec9b2ae1ac6b75181303259e72ca1
#
_entry.id   277ec9b2ae1ac6b75181303259e72ca1
#
_cell.length_a   1.000
_cell.length_b   1.000
_cell.length_c   1.000
_cell.angle_alpha   90.00
_cell.angle_beta   90.00
_cell.angle_gamma   90.00
#
_symmetry.space_group_name_H-M   'P 1'
#
loop_
_entity.id
_entity.type
_entity.pdbx_description
1 polymer ?
#
loop_
_entity_poly.entity_id
_entity_poly.type
_entity_poly.pdbx_seq_one_letter_code
_entity_poly.pdbx_strand_id
1 'polypeptide(L)'
;MHFLPQSKEIVSVTEGQSFFLESRTVQQFAVKDSNLGLINLAVSFPNPLPNRPLPILFILGGLETGLDSVRHVSNVGNNILIGYDWPIQSNLPEGFNILLKFPRIYKEIYHAPGQITAAIEWIAKQRWAEIERISLLGFSVGAIVAPAVQHLLERRGTINIGWTVLAYGGADIGKIVNYNPSIRPNWIKPLYGWIIQLLFNPLDPKEHLPFLSGKFLLVSGTQDEFIPKQSSSLMQKITPQPKDIIFIEGQHMGVGENQKTLLSKIIEETRIWLKTNGAINP
;
A
#
# COMPACT_ATOMS: atom_id res chain seq x y z
N MET A 1 -0.66 19.61 14.17
CA MET A 1 -1.17 18.51 13.30
C MET A 1 -0.70 18.83 11.88
N HIS A 2 0.32 18.14 11.37
CA HIS A 2 0.76 18.33 9.99
C HIS A 2 -0.28 17.67 9.08
N PHE A 3 -0.92 18.45 8.23
CA PHE A 3 -1.88 17.93 7.27
C PHE A 3 -1.13 17.31 6.08
N LEU A 4 -1.40 16.05 5.80
CA LEU A 4 -0.94 15.42 4.56
C LEU A 4 -1.52 16.17 3.35
N PRO A 5 -0.75 16.37 2.27
CA PRO A 5 -1.23 16.99 1.05
C PRO A 5 -2.43 16.22 0.49
N GLN A 6 -3.41 16.95 -0.02
CA GLN A 6 -4.63 16.37 -0.58
C GLN A 6 -4.84 16.86 -2.01
N SER A 7 -5.54 16.02 -2.78
CA SER A 7 -6.02 16.38 -4.11
C SER A 7 -6.93 17.61 -4.03
N LYS A 8 -6.76 18.51 -4.99
CA LYS A 8 -7.68 19.59 -5.25
C LYS A 8 -8.58 19.27 -6.43
N GLU A 9 -7.97 18.81 -7.53
CA GLU A 9 -8.68 18.52 -8.78
C GLU A 9 -7.86 17.58 -9.66
N ILE A 10 -8.53 16.59 -10.25
CA ILE A 10 -7.96 15.78 -11.32
C ILE A 10 -8.11 16.57 -12.63
N VAL A 11 -6.98 16.98 -13.19
CA VAL A 11 -6.90 17.81 -14.40
C VAL A 11 -7.09 17.00 -15.66
N SER A 12 -6.48 15.81 -15.71
CA SER A 12 -6.59 14.91 -16.88
C SER A 12 -6.33 13.46 -16.49
N VAL A 13 -6.88 12.57 -17.29
CA VAL A 13 -6.60 11.13 -17.23
C VAL A 13 -6.20 10.69 -18.64
N THR A 14 -5.07 10.02 -18.75
CA THR A 14 -4.55 9.49 -20.00
C THR A 14 -4.44 7.98 -19.90
N GLU A 15 -4.97 7.28 -20.89
CA GLU A 15 -4.77 5.84 -21.02
C GLU A 15 -3.39 5.57 -21.62
N GLY A 16 -2.64 4.68 -20.96
CA GLY A 16 -1.33 4.23 -21.40
C GLY A 16 -1.39 2.89 -22.13
N GLN A 17 -0.38 2.06 -21.91
CA GLN A 17 -0.29 0.73 -22.54
C GLN A 17 -1.37 -0.22 -22.01
N SER A 18 -1.87 -1.06 -22.92
CA SER A 18 -2.76 -2.18 -22.61
C SER A 18 -2.12 -3.49 -23.07
N PHE A 19 -2.20 -4.51 -22.22
CA PHE A 19 -1.67 -5.85 -22.53
C PHE A 19 -2.50 -6.95 -21.87
N PHE A 20 -2.40 -8.16 -22.44
CA PHE A 20 -3.04 -9.33 -21.88
C PHE A 20 -2.12 -10.04 -20.90
N LEU A 21 -2.67 -10.46 -19.78
CA LEU A 21 -1.99 -11.25 -18.77
C LEU A 21 -2.92 -12.43 -18.38
N GLU A 22 -2.63 -13.61 -18.88
CA GLU A 22 -3.50 -14.79 -18.72
C GLU A 22 -4.95 -14.51 -19.15
N SER A 23 -5.91 -14.60 -18.24
CA SER A 23 -7.34 -14.32 -18.45
C SER A 23 -7.74 -12.87 -18.13
N ARG A 24 -6.80 -11.93 -18.13
CA ARG A 24 -7.03 -10.56 -17.72
C ARG A 24 -6.46 -9.57 -18.71
N THR A 25 -7.08 -8.41 -18.79
CA THR A 25 -6.56 -7.25 -19.54
C THR A 25 -6.03 -6.23 -18.53
N VAL A 26 -4.77 -5.86 -18.66
CA VAL A 26 -4.16 -4.81 -17.84
C VAL A 26 -4.07 -3.54 -18.65
N GLN A 27 -4.68 -2.46 -18.14
CA GLN A 27 -4.64 -1.12 -18.72
C GLN A 27 -3.90 -0.17 -17.78
N GLN A 28 -2.94 0.56 -18.30
CA GLN A 28 -2.25 1.62 -17.55
C GLN A 28 -3.01 2.93 -17.66
N PHE A 29 -3.01 3.70 -16.57
CA PHE A 29 -3.59 5.04 -16.51
C PHE A 29 -2.59 6.00 -15.87
N ALA A 30 -2.53 7.20 -16.43
CA ALA A 30 -1.81 8.33 -15.87
C ALA A 30 -2.82 9.41 -15.48
N VAL A 31 -3.05 9.57 -14.19
CA VAL A 31 -3.98 10.54 -13.61
C VAL A 31 -3.20 11.75 -13.15
N LYS A 32 -3.46 12.92 -13.71
CA LYS A 32 -2.79 14.17 -13.34
C LYS A 32 -3.65 14.96 -12.38
N ASP A 33 -3.14 15.15 -11.17
CA ASP A 33 -3.73 16.02 -10.16
C ASP A 33 -3.04 17.38 -10.13
N SER A 34 -3.79 18.46 -9.92
CA SER A 34 -3.28 19.84 -9.93
C SER A 34 -2.31 20.15 -8.78
N ASN A 35 -2.41 19.44 -7.67
CA ASN A 35 -1.62 19.67 -6.46
C ASN A 35 -0.58 18.56 -6.20
N LEU A 36 -0.93 17.31 -6.52
CA LEU A 36 -0.15 16.12 -6.17
C LEU A 36 0.71 15.60 -7.32
N GLY A 37 0.52 16.14 -8.54
CA GLY A 37 1.28 15.76 -9.73
C GLY A 37 0.72 14.52 -10.43
N LEU A 38 1.59 13.72 -11.03
CA LEU A 38 1.22 12.55 -11.82
C LEU A 38 1.07 11.31 -10.93
N ILE A 39 0.01 10.57 -11.15
CA ILE A 39 -0.34 9.34 -10.44
C ILE A 39 -0.47 8.23 -11.49
N ASN A 40 0.43 7.27 -11.46
CA ASN A 40 0.41 6.13 -12.39
C ASN A 40 -0.27 4.92 -11.74
N LEU A 41 -1.18 4.31 -12.48
CA LEU A 41 -1.97 3.16 -12.06
C LEU A 41 -1.93 2.07 -13.13
N ALA A 42 -1.93 0.82 -12.69
CA ALA A 42 -2.27 -0.33 -13.53
C ALA A 42 -3.60 -0.92 -13.06
N VAL A 43 -4.57 -1.00 -13.94
CA VAL A 43 -5.88 -1.58 -13.67
C VAL A 43 -6.00 -2.90 -14.41
N SER A 44 -6.17 -3.99 -13.67
CA SER A 44 -6.32 -5.34 -14.21
C SER A 44 -7.79 -5.75 -14.17
N PHE A 45 -8.39 -5.90 -15.34
CA PHE A 45 -9.77 -6.31 -15.55
C PHE A 45 -9.85 -7.81 -15.86
N PRO A 46 -10.87 -8.54 -15.39
CA PRO A 46 -11.17 -9.86 -15.92
C PRO A 46 -11.51 -9.77 -17.41
N ASN A 47 -11.17 -10.79 -18.18
CA ASN A 47 -11.50 -10.85 -19.60
C ASN A 47 -12.27 -12.15 -19.92
N PRO A 48 -13.56 -12.06 -20.34
CA PRO A 48 -14.31 -10.83 -20.62
C PRO A 48 -14.68 -10.04 -19.36
N LEU A 49 -14.75 -8.70 -19.49
CA LEU A 49 -15.24 -7.83 -18.43
C LEU A 49 -16.76 -7.98 -18.30
N PRO A 50 -17.30 -8.39 -17.14
CA PRO A 50 -18.75 -8.48 -16.94
C PRO A 50 -19.44 -7.12 -17.04
N ASN A 51 -20.66 -7.10 -17.54
CA ASN A 51 -21.48 -5.88 -17.63
C ASN A 51 -22.16 -5.55 -16.29
N ARG A 52 -21.36 -5.46 -15.23
CA ARG A 52 -21.78 -5.06 -13.88
C ARG A 52 -20.58 -4.51 -13.12
N PRO A 53 -20.79 -3.67 -12.10
CA PRO A 53 -19.72 -3.28 -11.21
C PRO A 53 -19.07 -4.48 -10.52
N LEU A 54 -17.76 -4.38 -10.28
CA LEU A 54 -16.96 -5.43 -9.65
C LEU A 54 -16.22 -4.89 -8.42
N PRO A 55 -15.98 -5.75 -7.40
CA PRO A 55 -15.16 -5.41 -6.25
C PRO A 55 -13.76 -4.95 -6.66
N ILE A 56 -13.23 -3.99 -5.92
CA ILE A 56 -11.94 -3.37 -6.16
C ILE A 56 -10.94 -3.81 -5.10
N LEU A 57 -9.79 -4.28 -5.55
CA LEU A 57 -8.62 -4.56 -4.73
C LEU A 57 -7.53 -3.54 -5.07
N PHE A 58 -7.38 -2.51 -4.24
CA PHE A 58 -6.34 -1.49 -4.43
C PHE A 58 -5.06 -1.93 -3.72
N ILE A 59 -4.00 -2.19 -4.50
CA ILE A 59 -2.76 -2.81 -4.04
C ILE A 59 -1.67 -1.76 -3.92
N LEU A 60 -1.16 -1.59 -2.71
CA LEU A 60 0.05 -0.85 -2.40
C LEU A 60 1.17 -1.85 -2.16
N GLY A 61 1.91 -2.16 -3.19
CA GLY A 61 3.05 -3.08 -3.13
C GLY A 61 4.26 -2.47 -2.41
N GLY A 62 5.36 -3.21 -2.36
CA GLY A 62 6.67 -2.65 -2.00
C GLY A 62 7.16 -1.66 -3.05
N LEU A 63 8.21 -0.89 -2.73
CA LEU A 63 8.74 0.16 -3.62
C LEU A 63 9.15 -0.35 -5.01
N GLU A 64 9.58 -1.61 -5.09
CA GLU A 64 10.06 -2.21 -6.34
C GLU A 64 8.95 -2.81 -7.20
N THR A 65 7.77 -3.09 -6.63
CA THR A 65 6.68 -3.75 -7.35
C THR A 65 5.82 -2.78 -8.16
N GLY A 66 5.59 -1.56 -7.66
CA GLY A 66 4.84 -0.52 -8.37
C GLY A 66 3.62 -1.05 -9.13
N LEU A 67 3.54 -0.73 -10.43
CA LEU A 67 2.48 -1.20 -11.33
C LEU A 67 2.44 -2.73 -11.49
N ASP A 68 3.56 -3.43 -11.33
CA ASP A 68 3.64 -4.89 -11.46
C ASP A 68 2.97 -5.63 -10.30
N SER A 69 2.55 -4.94 -9.25
CA SER A 69 1.80 -5.53 -8.14
C SER A 69 0.55 -6.31 -8.61
N VAL A 70 -0.10 -5.87 -9.70
CA VAL A 70 -1.25 -6.58 -10.28
C VAL A 70 -0.88 -7.89 -10.98
N ARG A 71 0.40 -8.11 -11.31
CA ARG A 71 0.89 -9.35 -11.94
C ARG A 71 1.15 -10.47 -10.93
N HIS A 72 1.42 -10.11 -9.69
CA HIS A 72 1.71 -11.08 -8.64
C HIS A 72 0.44 -11.73 -8.05
N VAL A 73 -0.72 -11.12 -8.28
CA VAL A 73 -2.00 -11.59 -7.75
C VAL A 73 -2.78 -12.27 -8.88
N SER A 74 -2.60 -13.59 -9.03
CA SER A 74 -3.37 -14.43 -9.95
C SER A 74 -4.63 -15.00 -9.27
N ASN A 75 -5.54 -15.54 -10.06
CA ASN A 75 -6.73 -16.28 -9.60
C ASN A 75 -7.66 -15.49 -8.65
N VAL A 76 -7.83 -14.21 -8.90
CA VAL A 76 -8.75 -13.36 -8.11
C VAL A 76 -10.19 -13.35 -8.64
N GLY A 77 -10.54 -14.20 -9.59
CA GLY A 77 -11.90 -14.27 -10.14
C GLY A 77 -12.37 -12.95 -10.77
N ASN A 78 -13.68 -12.70 -10.72
CA ASN A 78 -14.31 -11.51 -11.26
C ASN A 78 -14.18 -10.31 -10.29
N ASN A 79 -12.95 -9.87 -10.07
CA ASN A 79 -12.61 -8.70 -9.26
C ASN A 79 -11.61 -7.83 -10.04
N ILE A 80 -11.55 -6.55 -9.76
CA ILE A 80 -10.62 -5.62 -10.40
C ILE A 80 -9.44 -5.38 -9.46
N LEU A 81 -8.22 -5.53 -10.00
CA LEU A 81 -6.99 -5.22 -9.28
C LEU A 81 -6.45 -3.88 -9.73
N ILE A 82 -5.96 -3.09 -8.79
CA ILE A 82 -5.34 -1.81 -9.08
C ILE A 82 -3.99 -1.74 -8.40
N GLY A 83 -2.95 -1.57 -9.17
CA GLY A 83 -1.59 -1.33 -8.71
C GLY A 83 -1.26 0.16 -8.78
N TYR A 84 -0.64 0.67 -7.73
CA TYR A 84 -0.15 2.04 -7.66
C TYR A 84 1.36 2.05 -7.87
N ASP A 85 1.84 2.98 -8.72
CA ASP A 85 3.26 3.20 -8.93
C ASP A 85 3.79 4.24 -7.93
N TRP A 86 4.81 3.84 -7.17
CA TRP A 86 5.42 4.75 -6.23
C TRP A 86 6.17 5.87 -6.98
N PRO A 87 6.02 7.13 -6.57
CA PRO A 87 6.70 8.25 -7.23
C PRO A 87 8.22 8.21 -7.04
N ILE A 88 8.70 7.36 -6.15
CA ILE A 88 10.11 7.13 -5.89
C ILE A 88 10.55 5.93 -6.70
N GLN A 89 11.48 6.13 -7.63
CA GLN A 89 12.10 5.02 -8.34
C GLN A 89 12.93 4.15 -7.38
N SER A 90 12.95 2.84 -7.61
CA SER A 90 13.67 1.84 -6.81
C SER A 90 15.18 2.12 -6.68
N ASN A 91 15.74 2.89 -7.61
CA ASN A 91 17.14 3.35 -7.57
C ASN A 91 17.27 4.60 -6.69
N LEU A 92 17.13 4.44 -5.38
CA LEU A 92 17.50 5.52 -4.46
C LEU A 92 18.97 5.86 -4.68
N PRO A 93 19.33 7.17 -4.78
CA PRO A 93 20.70 7.57 -4.96
C PRO A 93 21.52 7.14 -3.75
N GLU A 94 22.70 6.62 -4.01
CA GLU A 94 23.64 6.21 -2.97
C GLU A 94 24.55 7.37 -2.53
N GLY A 95 25.06 7.27 -1.30
CA GLY A 95 26.05 8.19 -0.77
C GLY A 95 25.56 9.63 -0.63
N PHE A 96 26.41 10.61 -0.92
CA PHE A 96 26.12 12.03 -0.76
C PHE A 96 24.98 12.53 -1.63
N ASN A 97 24.71 11.87 -2.75
CA ASN A 97 23.62 12.22 -3.66
C ASN A 97 22.22 12.07 -3.01
N ILE A 98 22.09 11.24 -1.98
CA ILE A 98 20.83 11.11 -1.25
C ILE A 98 20.46 12.40 -0.52
N LEU A 99 21.45 13.13 0.02
CA LEU A 99 21.24 14.41 0.72
C LEU A 99 20.75 15.49 -0.25
N LEU A 100 21.31 15.54 -1.46
CA LEU A 100 20.90 16.50 -2.49
C LEU A 100 19.48 16.23 -3.01
N LYS A 101 19.08 14.97 -3.09
CA LYS A 101 17.75 14.56 -3.57
C LYS A 101 16.72 14.41 -2.44
N PHE A 102 17.14 14.49 -1.19
CA PHE A 102 16.27 14.29 -0.03
C PHE A 102 15.00 15.17 -0.04
N PRO A 103 15.05 16.47 -0.36
CA PRO A 103 13.84 17.29 -0.38
C PRO A 103 12.80 16.79 -1.40
N ARG A 104 13.26 16.29 -2.55
CA ARG A 104 12.39 15.70 -3.57
C ARG A 104 11.79 14.37 -3.08
N ILE A 105 12.63 13.47 -2.58
CA ILE A 105 12.21 12.16 -2.06
C ILE A 105 11.20 12.35 -0.92
N TYR A 106 11.48 13.25 0.01
CA TYR A 106 10.58 13.61 1.10
C TYR A 106 9.22 14.06 0.57
N LYS A 107 9.22 15.01 -0.38
CA LYS A 107 7.98 15.51 -0.99
C LYS A 107 7.19 14.39 -1.66
N GLU A 108 7.85 13.52 -2.43
CA GLU A 108 7.22 12.42 -3.15
C GLU A 108 6.56 11.42 -2.18
N ILE A 109 7.27 11.01 -1.11
CA ILE A 109 6.71 10.15 -0.07
C ILE A 109 5.53 10.81 0.63
N TYR A 110 5.65 12.10 0.95
CA TYR A 110 4.65 12.85 1.70
C TYR A 110 3.37 13.08 0.88
N HIS A 111 3.48 13.12 -0.45
CA HIS A 111 2.35 13.24 -1.36
C HIS A 111 1.64 11.90 -1.62
N ALA A 112 2.30 10.76 -1.43
CA ALA A 112 1.76 9.44 -1.78
C ALA A 112 0.39 9.14 -1.17
N PRO A 113 0.09 9.38 0.13
CA PRO A 113 -1.26 9.12 0.65
C PRO A 113 -2.34 9.93 -0.05
N GLY A 114 -2.07 11.20 -0.34
CA GLY A 114 -3.00 12.06 -1.08
C GLY A 114 -3.21 11.59 -2.51
N GLN A 115 -2.14 11.16 -3.21
CA GLN A 115 -2.21 10.59 -4.56
C GLN A 115 -3.07 9.33 -4.58
N ILE A 116 -2.85 8.42 -3.63
CA ILE A 116 -3.60 7.16 -3.53
C ILE A 116 -5.07 7.46 -3.21
N THR A 117 -5.34 8.39 -2.30
CA THR A 117 -6.71 8.85 -2.00
C THR A 117 -7.40 9.38 -3.25
N ALA A 118 -6.74 10.27 -4.01
CA ALA A 118 -7.27 10.80 -5.26
C ALA A 118 -7.53 9.71 -6.32
N ALA A 119 -6.63 8.72 -6.41
CA ALA A 119 -6.80 7.57 -7.29
C ALA A 119 -8.03 6.74 -6.91
N ILE A 120 -8.21 6.43 -5.62
CA ILE A 120 -9.38 5.67 -5.13
C ILE A 120 -10.68 6.45 -5.40
N GLU A 121 -10.69 7.76 -5.17
CA GLU A 121 -11.85 8.62 -5.47
C GLU A 121 -12.15 8.70 -6.97
N TRP A 122 -11.13 8.69 -7.82
CA TRP A 122 -11.32 8.61 -9.28
C TRP A 122 -11.89 7.25 -9.71
N ILE A 123 -11.35 6.16 -9.16
CA ILE A 123 -11.81 4.80 -9.44
C ILE A 123 -13.27 4.61 -9.01
N ALA A 124 -13.66 5.11 -7.86
CA ALA A 124 -15.02 5.00 -7.36
C ALA A 124 -16.08 5.66 -8.26
N LYS A 125 -15.67 6.56 -9.16
CA LYS A 125 -16.55 7.19 -10.17
C LYS A 125 -16.69 6.36 -11.45
N GLN A 126 -15.93 5.28 -11.59
CA GLN A 126 -15.97 4.45 -12.79
C GLN A 126 -17.17 3.49 -12.76
N ARG A 127 -17.81 3.30 -13.90
CA ARG A 127 -19.00 2.43 -14.02
C ARG A 127 -18.74 0.96 -13.68
N TRP A 128 -17.49 0.53 -13.78
CA TRP A 128 -17.07 -0.84 -13.48
C TRP A 128 -16.70 -1.06 -12.00
N ALA A 129 -16.65 -0.02 -11.18
CA ALA A 129 -16.26 -0.10 -9.78
C ALA A 129 -17.47 -0.30 -8.86
N GLU A 130 -17.43 -1.33 -8.02
CA GLU A 130 -18.40 -1.55 -6.95
C GLU A 130 -17.93 -0.81 -5.71
N ILE A 131 -18.48 0.39 -5.50
CA ILE A 131 -18.00 1.35 -4.49
C ILE A 131 -18.15 0.82 -3.04
N GLU A 132 -19.13 -0.03 -2.79
CA GLU A 132 -19.38 -0.65 -1.49
C GLU A 132 -18.37 -1.76 -1.15
N ARG A 133 -17.63 -2.25 -2.17
CA ARG A 133 -16.63 -3.32 -2.01
C ARG A 133 -15.25 -2.90 -2.50
N ILE A 134 -14.70 -1.87 -1.84
CA ILE A 134 -13.31 -1.45 -2.04
C ILE A 134 -12.46 -1.97 -0.89
N SER A 135 -11.41 -2.71 -1.22
CA SER A 135 -10.41 -3.22 -0.30
C SER A 135 -9.05 -2.54 -0.53
N LEU A 136 -8.36 -2.20 0.54
CA LEU A 136 -7.02 -1.62 0.51
C LEU A 136 -5.99 -2.65 1.00
N LEU A 137 -5.05 -3.01 0.14
CA LEU A 137 -4.05 -4.05 0.40
C LEU A 137 -2.67 -3.41 0.46
N GLY A 138 -2.10 -3.30 1.63
CA GLY A 138 -0.75 -2.77 1.86
C GLY A 138 0.25 -3.87 2.15
N PHE A 139 1.37 -3.88 1.41
CA PHE A 139 2.47 -4.82 1.57
C PHE A 139 3.78 -4.07 1.83
N SER A 140 4.52 -4.42 2.88
CA SER A 140 5.77 -3.78 3.28
C SER A 140 5.58 -2.25 3.43
N VAL A 141 6.21 -1.41 2.63
CA VAL A 141 6.01 0.05 2.63
C VAL A 141 4.52 0.41 2.43
N GLY A 142 3.82 -0.33 1.58
CA GLY A 142 2.37 -0.16 1.38
C GLY A 142 1.57 -0.35 2.68
N ALA A 143 1.97 -1.28 3.54
CA ALA A 143 1.33 -1.48 4.84
C ALA A 143 1.59 -0.35 5.85
N ILE A 144 2.65 0.42 5.65
CA ILE A 144 2.93 1.63 6.45
C ILE A 144 2.09 2.81 5.96
N VAL A 145 1.89 2.93 4.65
CA VAL A 145 1.18 4.08 4.05
C VAL A 145 -0.36 3.90 4.05
N ALA A 146 -0.84 2.66 3.91
CA ALA A 146 -2.28 2.36 3.81
C ALA A 146 -3.14 2.97 4.94
N PRO A 147 -2.72 2.95 6.23
CA PRO A 147 -3.51 3.58 7.30
C PRO A 147 -3.73 5.08 7.09
N ALA A 148 -2.72 5.81 6.59
CA ALA A 148 -2.86 7.23 6.29
C ALA A 148 -3.85 7.48 5.15
N VAL A 149 -3.82 6.65 4.10
CA VAL A 149 -4.77 6.70 2.97
C VAL A 149 -6.21 6.48 3.46
N GLN A 150 -6.45 5.41 4.20
CA GLN A 150 -7.79 5.10 4.71
C GLN A 150 -8.30 6.22 5.62
N HIS A 151 -7.46 6.73 6.52
CA HIS A 151 -7.83 7.84 7.40
C HIS A 151 -8.20 9.11 6.64
N LEU A 152 -7.49 9.43 5.55
CA LEU A 152 -7.84 10.55 4.69
C LEU A 152 -9.21 10.38 4.04
N LEU A 153 -9.53 9.18 3.51
CA LEU A 153 -10.83 8.86 2.91
C LEU A 153 -11.97 8.96 3.93
N GLU A 154 -11.80 8.38 5.11
CA GLU A 154 -12.80 8.40 6.19
C GLU A 154 -13.06 9.84 6.68
N ARG A 155 -12.02 10.65 6.88
CA ARG A 155 -12.16 12.05 7.26
C ARG A 155 -12.87 12.91 6.22
N ARG A 156 -12.74 12.57 4.94
CA ARG A 156 -13.46 13.24 3.84
C ARG A 156 -14.90 12.75 3.72
N GLY A 157 -15.22 11.60 4.28
CA GLY A 157 -16.53 10.96 4.15
C GLY A 157 -16.90 10.61 2.71
N THR A 158 -15.90 10.43 1.83
CA THR A 158 -16.12 10.20 0.39
C THR A 158 -16.27 8.72 0.07
N ILE A 159 -15.44 7.88 0.69
CA ILE A 159 -15.38 6.45 0.42
C ILE A 159 -15.08 5.72 1.72
N ASN A 160 -15.79 4.62 1.94
CA ASN A 160 -15.52 3.71 3.04
C ASN A 160 -14.71 2.50 2.53
N ILE A 161 -13.56 2.24 3.15
CA ILE A 161 -12.78 1.03 2.91
C ILE A 161 -13.31 -0.06 3.82
N GLY A 162 -13.97 -1.06 3.25
CA GLY A 162 -14.57 -2.14 4.02
C GLY A 162 -13.57 -3.15 4.57
N TRP A 163 -12.46 -3.37 3.86
CA TRP A 163 -11.45 -4.39 4.18
C TRP A 163 -10.03 -3.84 3.95
N THR A 164 -9.19 -3.96 4.95
CA THR A 164 -7.80 -3.51 4.87
C THR A 164 -6.85 -4.62 5.28
N VAL A 165 -5.89 -4.91 4.41
CA VAL A 165 -4.82 -5.87 4.65
C VAL A 165 -3.52 -5.13 4.87
N LEU A 166 -2.84 -5.41 5.97
CA LEU A 166 -1.55 -4.83 6.34
C LEU A 166 -0.53 -5.96 6.52
N ALA A 167 0.18 -6.27 5.46
CA ALA A 167 1.15 -7.37 5.45
C ALA A 167 2.59 -6.86 5.56
N TYR A 168 3.36 -7.40 6.50
CA TYR A 168 4.76 -7.07 6.72
C TYR A 168 5.01 -5.57 6.98
N GLY A 169 4.08 -4.96 7.73
CA GLY A 169 4.16 -3.58 8.18
C GLY A 169 4.42 -3.46 9.69
N GLY A 170 4.58 -2.23 10.14
CA GLY A 170 4.78 -1.90 11.54
C GLY A 170 4.44 -0.45 11.84
N ALA A 171 4.18 -0.14 13.10
CA ALA A 171 4.04 1.21 13.62
C ALA A 171 5.32 1.66 14.30
N ASP A 172 5.52 2.99 14.46
CA ASP A 172 6.75 3.62 14.93
C ASP A 172 7.87 3.51 13.88
N ILE A 173 7.74 4.35 12.83
CA ILE A 173 8.66 4.37 11.69
C ILE A 173 10.12 4.56 12.14
N GLY A 174 10.35 5.37 13.17
CA GLY A 174 11.70 5.59 13.71
C GLY A 174 12.35 4.30 14.21
N LYS A 175 11.60 3.42 14.85
CA LYS A 175 12.10 2.10 15.28
C LYS A 175 12.36 1.17 14.10
N ILE A 176 11.51 1.20 13.07
CA ILE A 176 11.72 0.41 11.85
C ILE A 176 13.03 0.82 11.20
N VAL A 177 13.27 2.12 11.03
CA VAL A 177 14.51 2.66 10.46
C VAL A 177 15.72 2.30 11.34
N ASN A 178 15.60 2.46 12.64
CA ASN A 178 16.67 2.13 13.59
C ASN A 178 17.05 0.64 13.55
N TYR A 179 16.09 -0.24 13.30
CA TYR A 179 16.31 -1.68 13.19
C TYR A 179 16.91 -2.11 11.85
N ASN A 180 16.71 -1.35 10.77
CA ASN A 180 17.08 -1.72 9.41
C ASN A 180 18.56 -2.10 9.28
N PRO A 181 18.89 -3.32 8.81
CA PRO A 181 20.26 -3.81 8.73
C PRO A 181 21.12 -3.06 7.69
N SER A 182 20.49 -2.44 6.69
CA SER A 182 21.18 -1.70 5.61
C SER A 182 21.75 -0.36 6.07
N ILE A 183 21.30 0.19 7.22
CA ILE A 183 21.83 1.46 7.74
C ILE A 183 23.13 1.21 8.47
N ARG A 184 24.19 1.84 8.02
CA ARG A 184 25.54 1.75 8.59
C ARG A 184 26.15 3.13 8.74
N PRO A 185 27.06 3.38 9.74
CA PRO A 185 27.40 2.49 10.85
C PRO A 185 26.28 2.44 11.93
N ASN A 186 26.28 1.38 12.75
CA ASN A 186 25.19 1.13 13.71
C ASN A 186 25.00 2.25 14.75
N TRP A 187 26.05 2.95 15.14
CA TRP A 187 25.98 4.01 16.14
C TRP A 187 25.16 5.23 15.69
N ILE A 188 24.98 5.44 14.38
CA ILE A 188 24.21 6.56 13.84
C ILE A 188 22.70 6.23 13.72
N LYS A 189 22.33 4.95 13.80
CA LYS A 189 20.93 4.52 13.62
C LYS A 189 19.94 5.23 14.55
N PRO A 190 20.20 5.44 15.86
CA PRO A 190 19.25 6.12 16.74
C PRO A 190 18.96 7.55 16.28
N LEU A 191 19.98 8.26 15.79
CA LEU A 191 19.83 9.62 15.27
C LEU A 191 18.97 9.61 13.98
N TYR A 192 19.26 8.69 13.04
CA TYR A 192 18.46 8.54 11.83
C TYR A 192 17.01 8.18 12.16
N GLY A 193 16.79 7.21 13.04
CA GLY A 193 15.45 6.82 13.46
C GLY A 193 14.68 7.99 14.06
N TRP A 194 15.34 8.81 14.90
CA TRP A 194 14.71 10.00 15.48
C TRP A 194 14.35 11.06 14.42
N ILE A 195 15.27 11.36 13.50
CA ILE A 195 15.04 12.33 12.41
C ILE A 195 13.90 11.84 11.51
N ILE A 196 13.92 10.58 11.08
CA ILE A 196 12.89 10.01 10.22
C ILE A 196 11.55 9.97 10.93
N GLN A 197 11.51 9.65 12.24
CA GLN A 197 10.27 9.71 13.01
C GLN A 197 9.71 11.13 13.04
N LEU A 198 10.55 12.15 13.24
CA LEU A 198 10.11 13.54 13.23
C LEU A 198 9.55 13.97 11.88
N LEU A 199 10.23 13.61 10.79
CA LEU A 199 9.85 14.00 9.44
C LEU A 199 8.64 13.25 8.91
N PHE A 200 8.55 11.94 9.18
CA PHE A 200 7.51 11.07 8.65
C PHE A 200 6.44 10.67 9.68
N ASN A 201 6.42 11.33 10.86
CA ASN A 201 5.36 11.10 11.85
C ASN A 201 3.95 11.20 11.27
N PRO A 202 3.66 12.16 10.33
CA PRO A 202 2.33 12.22 9.71
C PRO A 202 1.96 11.02 8.82
N LEU A 203 2.89 10.11 8.54
CA LEU A 203 2.66 8.88 7.79
C LEU A 203 2.68 7.64 8.70
N ASP A 204 3.09 7.81 9.97
CA ASP A 204 3.22 6.69 10.88
C ASP A 204 1.86 6.02 11.14
N PRO A 205 1.72 4.71 10.96
CA PRO A 205 0.50 3.98 11.27
C PRO A 205 -0.10 4.26 12.64
N LYS A 206 0.73 4.58 13.65
CA LYS A 206 0.24 4.89 15.00
C LYS A 206 -0.62 6.16 15.07
N GLU A 207 -0.45 7.09 14.13
CA GLU A 207 -1.21 8.33 14.05
C GLU A 207 -2.58 8.14 13.37
N HIS A 208 -2.80 7.00 12.71
CA HIS A 208 -3.97 6.75 11.89
C HIS A 208 -4.81 5.57 12.36
N LEU A 209 -4.18 4.42 12.61
CA LEU A 209 -4.85 3.16 12.91
C LEU A 209 -5.93 3.24 14.01
N PRO A 210 -5.70 3.94 15.14
CA PRO A 210 -6.72 3.99 16.21
C PRO A 210 -8.06 4.63 15.80
N PHE A 211 -8.09 5.32 14.66
CA PHE A 211 -9.25 6.07 14.19
C PHE A 211 -9.97 5.42 13.01
N LEU A 212 -9.44 4.29 12.52
CA LEU A 212 -9.98 3.62 11.34
C LEU A 212 -11.16 2.70 11.67
N SER A 213 -12.00 2.50 10.67
CA SER A 213 -13.12 1.57 10.68
C SER A 213 -12.95 0.47 9.63
N GLY A 214 -13.82 -0.56 9.66
CA GLY A 214 -13.77 -1.69 8.73
C GLY A 214 -13.18 -2.95 9.35
N LYS A 215 -12.85 -3.92 8.47
CA LYS A 215 -12.24 -5.20 8.86
C LYS A 215 -10.77 -5.23 8.48
N PHE A 216 -9.94 -5.75 9.37
CA PHE A 216 -8.50 -5.74 9.18
C PHE A 216 -7.91 -7.16 9.18
N LEU A 217 -6.97 -7.40 8.26
CA LEU A 217 -6.05 -8.52 8.31
C LEU A 217 -4.63 -8.00 8.51
N LEU A 218 -3.96 -8.47 9.55
CA LEU A 218 -2.54 -8.18 9.78
C LEU A 218 -1.73 -9.45 9.57
N VAL A 219 -0.75 -9.38 8.66
CA VAL A 219 0.15 -10.50 8.36
C VAL A 219 1.57 -10.12 8.73
N SER A 220 2.24 -10.95 9.52
CA SER A 220 3.61 -10.71 9.99
C SER A 220 4.49 -11.94 9.77
N GLY A 221 5.75 -11.72 9.38
CA GLY A 221 6.76 -12.76 9.33
C GLY A 221 7.29 -13.07 10.74
N THR A 222 7.55 -14.35 11.00
CA THR A 222 8.13 -14.76 12.32
C THR A 222 9.60 -14.40 12.46
N GLN A 223 10.30 -14.20 11.33
CA GLN A 223 11.75 -13.93 11.25
C GLN A 223 12.03 -12.66 10.43
N ASP A 224 11.13 -11.67 10.50
CA ASP A 224 11.26 -10.43 9.73
C ASP A 224 12.45 -9.61 10.24
N GLU A 225 13.43 -9.39 9.37
CA GLU A 225 14.66 -8.65 9.64
C GLU A 225 14.57 -7.14 9.35
N PHE A 226 13.47 -6.67 8.74
CA PHE A 226 13.24 -5.25 8.45
C PHE A 226 12.22 -4.61 9.39
N ILE A 227 11.20 -5.37 9.80
CA ILE A 227 10.18 -4.87 10.70
C ILE A 227 10.39 -5.48 12.09
N PRO A 228 10.87 -4.70 13.07
CA PRO A 228 11.11 -5.21 14.42
C PRO A 228 9.80 -5.69 15.06
N LYS A 229 9.85 -6.78 15.80
CA LYS A 229 8.70 -7.37 16.49
C LYS A 229 7.90 -6.36 17.31
N GLN A 230 8.57 -5.38 17.91
CA GLN A 230 7.91 -4.32 18.68
C GLN A 230 7.01 -3.44 17.79
N SER A 231 7.46 -3.12 16.57
CA SER A 231 6.68 -2.28 15.62
C SER A 231 5.50 -3.04 15.03
N SER A 232 5.66 -4.32 14.68
CA SER A 232 4.55 -5.16 14.23
C SER A 232 3.53 -5.40 15.35
N SER A 233 4.00 -5.70 16.58
CA SER A 233 3.12 -5.88 17.75
C SER A 233 2.38 -4.59 18.13
N LEU A 234 3.04 -3.42 18.00
CA LEU A 234 2.38 -2.13 18.21
C LEU A 234 1.27 -1.92 17.18
N MET A 235 1.56 -2.15 15.89
CA MET A 235 0.56 -2.07 14.82
C MET A 235 -0.64 -2.98 15.12
N GLN A 236 -0.38 -4.25 15.48
CA GLN A 236 -1.43 -5.20 15.84
C GLN A 236 -2.27 -4.72 17.03
N LYS A 237 -1.63 -4.15 18.05
CA LYS A 237 -2.30 -3.66 19.25
C LYS A 237 -3.24 -2.50 18.97
N ILE A 238 -2.80 -1.51 18.20
CA ILE A 238 -3.53 -0.26 17.97
C ILE A 238 -4.54 -0.32 16.82
N THR A 239 -4.47 -1.34 15.95
CA THR A 239 -5.49 -1.58 14.92
C THR A 239 -6.81 -1.94 15.58
N PRO A 240 -7.93 -1.28 15.21
CA PRO A 240 -9.23 -1.55 15.82
C PRO A 240 -9.77 -2.94 15.47
N GLN A 241 -10.84 -3.32 16.14
CA GLN A 241 -11.64 -4.52 15.85
C GLN A 241 -12.73 -4.17 14.81
N PRO A 242 -13.19 -5.15 14.00
CA PRO A 242 -12.72 -6.54 13.94
C PRO A 242 -11.42 -6.69 13.17
N LYS A 243 -10.52 -7.50 13.70
CA LYS A 243 -9.24 -7.81 13.06
C LYS A 243 -8.82 -9.25 13.23
N ASP A 244 -8.17 -9.79 12.22
CA ASP A 244 -7.48 -11.07 12.24
C ASP A 244 -5.98 -10.87 12.14
N ILE A 245 -5.19 -11.73 12.81
CA ILE A 245 -3.72 -11.67 12.83
C ILE A 245 -3.19 -13.03 12.40
N ILE A 246 -2.36 -13.03 11.36
CA ILE A 246 -1.71 -14.22 10.84
C ILE A 246 -0.20 -14.07 10.94
N PHE A 247 0.47 -15.11 11.43
CA PHE A 247 1.93 -15.23 11.42
C PHE A 247 2.34 -16.25 10.36
N ILE A 248 3.22 -15.82 9.47
CA ILE A 248 3.79 -16.69 8.43
C ILE A 248 5.26 -16.93 8.77
N GLU A 249 5.66 -18.20 8.78
CA GLU A 249 7.05 -18.56 8.98
C GLU A 249 7.90 -18.07 7.80
N GLY A 250 8.94 -17.31 8.08
CA GLY A 250 9.85 -16.75 7.10
C GLY A 250 10.36 -15.36 7.43
N GLN A 251 11.27 -14.91 6.58
CA GLN A 251 11.88 -13.58 6.60
C GLN A 251 10.93 -12.52 6.02
N HIS A 252 11.45 -11.30 5.80
CA HIS A 252 10.66 -10.25 5.14
C HIS A 252 10.29 -10.65 3.71
N MET A 253 9.08 -10.29 3.28
CA MET A 253 8.64 -10.56 1.91
C MET A 253 9.56 -9.88 0.89
N GLY A 254 9.91 -10.60 -0.17
CA GLY A 254 10.82 -10.10 -1.20
C GLY A 254 12.31 -10.32 -0.90
N VAL A 255 12.67 -10.96 0.21
CA VAL A 255 14.05 -11.23 0.61
C VAL A 255 14.27 -12.72 0.87
N GLY A 256 15.47 -13.22 0.54
CA GLY A 256 15.89 -14.62 0.80
C GLY A 256 15.58 -15.61 -0.33
N GLU A 257 15.99 -16.86 -0.15
CA GLU A 257 15.90 -17.91 -1.18
C GLU A 257 14.47 -18.39 -1.47
N ASN A 258 13.56 -18.28 -0.50
CA ASN A 258 12.18 -18.78 -0.60
C ASN A 258 11.14 -17.68 -0.92
N GLN A 259 11.55 -16.58 -1.53
CA GLN A 259 10.71 -15.41 -1.78
C GLN A 259 9.39 -15.73 -2.49
N LYS A 260 9.44 -16.54 -3.56
CA LYS A 260 8.25 -16.86 -4.37
C LYS A 260 7.22 -17.66 -3.56
N THR A 261 7.70 -18.64 -2.79
CA THR A 261 6.84 -19.49 -1.94
C THR A 261 6.19 -18.66 -0.83
N LEU A 262 6.97 -17.80 -0.19
CA LEU A 262 6.48 -16.91 0.85
C LEU A 262 5.42 -15.92 0.31
N LEU A 263 5.72 -15.29 -0.84
CA LEU A 263 4.79 -14.37 -1.49
C LEU A 263 3.49 -15.08 -1.88
N SER A 264 3.58 -16.28 -2.48
CA SER A 264 2.41 -17.08 -2.84
C SER A 264 1.55 -17.40 -1.62
N LYS A 265 2.17 -17.74 -0.49
CA LYS A 265 1.45 -18.04 0.76
C LYS A 265 0.74 -16.78 1.31
N ILE A 266 1.41 -15.63 1.31
CA ILE A 266 0.83 -14.35 1.75
C ILE A 266 -0.39 -14.00 0.88
N ILE A 267 -0.26 -14.12 -0.43
CA ILE A 267 -1.34 -13.83 -1.39
C ILE A 267 -2.52 -14.79 -1.17
N GLU A 268 -2.26 -16.07 -0.98
CA GLU A 268 -3.31 -17.07 -0.77
C GLU A 268 -4.06 -16.85 0.56
N GLU A 269 -3.37 -16.61 1.67
CA GLU A 269 -3.99 -16.30 2.96
C GLU A 269 -4.83 -15.01 2.86
N THR A 270 -4.31 -14.00 2.19
CA THR A 270 -5.02 -12.75 1.92
C THR A 270 -6.29 -13.00 1.10
N ARG A 271 -6.20 -13.82 0.03
CA ARG A 271 -7.32 -14.17 -0.84
C ARG A 271 -8.41 -14.93 -0.08
N ILE A 272 -8.02 -15.92 0.72
CA ILE A 272 -8.94 -16.71 1.56
C ILE A 272 -9.68 -15.76 2.53
N TRP A 273 -8.95 -14.90 3.21
CA TRP A 273 -9.54 -13.95 4.16
C TRP A 273 -10.52 -12.98 3.47
N LEU A 274 -10.14 -12.40 2.34
CA LEU A 274 -11.00 -11.49 1.58
C LEU A 274 -12.29 -12.20 1.12
N LYS A 275 -12.17 -13.43 0.62
CA LYS A 275 -13.32 -14.25 0.19
C LYS A 275 -14.24 -14.57 1.37
N THR A 276 -13.69 -15.03 2.49
CA THR A 276 -14.45 -15.38 3.70
C THR A 276 -15.20 -14.18 4.28
N ASN A 277 -14.63 -12.98 4.14
CA ASN A 277 -15.22 -11.74 4.61
C ASN A 277 -16.13 -11.03 3.58
N GLY A 278 -16.35 -11.61 2.39
CA GLY A 278 -17.24 -11.06 1.37
C GLY A 278 -16.66 -9.88 0.59
N ALA A 279 -15.35 -9.63 0.70
CA ALA A 279 -14.67 -8.54 0.01
C ALA A 279 -14.56 -8.75 -1.50
N ILE A 280 -14.45 -10.01 -1.92
CA ILE A 280 -14.25 -10.41 -3.32
C ILE A 280 -15.29 -11.42 -3.78
N ASN A 281 -15.51 -11.46 -5.09
CA ASN A 281 -16.27 -12.52 -5.74
C ASN A 281 -15.47 -13.83 -5.71
N PRO A 282 -16.15 -14.99 -5.71
CA PRO A 282 -15.51 -16.30 -5.79
C PRO A 282 -14.62 -16.48 -7.00
#